data_bfb79985d38d0ce4690a3d16d3e9afe4
#
_entry.id   bfb79985d38d0ce4690a3d16d3e9afe4
#
_cell.length_a   1.000
_cell.length_b   1.000
_cell.length_c   1.000
_cell.angle_alpha   90.00
_cell.angle_beta   90.00
_cell.angle_gamma   90.00
#
_symmetry.space_group_name_H-M   'P 1'
#
loop_
_entity.id
_entity.type
_entity.pdbx_description
1 polymer ?
#
loop_
_entity_poly.entity_id
_entity_poly.type
_entity_poly.pdbx_seq_one_letter_code
_entity_poly.pdbx_strand_id
1 'polypeptide(L)'
;MAADLHNQSYGPDNARLAEAILALEPDAVLAAGDLLIGRPGETFLPALSLLRRLRRAQIPVYYGNGNHEYRMRLHPEIYGKVYAEYAEALRDCGVILLENEKATFEAEGLGAEIYGFELPESYYRKFAREELKEEELEQVLGKPDEEKYNILIAHNPVYFPVYARWGADLTVSGHLHGGIIRIPGIGGIITPQARLFPKYDAGHF
;
A
#
# COMPACT_ATOMS: atom_id res chain seq x y z
N MET A 1 -9.62 -1.22 2.53
CA MET A 1 -8.17 -1.11 2.43
C MET A 1 -7.50 -2.29 3.13
N ALA A 2 -6.38 -2.78 2.60
CA ALA A 2 -5.51 -3.79 3.21
C ALA A 2 -4.05 -3.30 3.16
N ALA A 3 -3.28 -3.43 4.24
CA ALA A 3 -1.86 -3.05 4.30
C ALA A 3 -1.15 -3.86 5.38
N ASP A 4 0.18 -3.89 5.34
CA ASP A 4 1.04 -4.38 6.41
C ASP A 4 0.73 -5.82 6.86
N LEU A 5 0.42 -6.72 5.92
CA LEU A 5 0.15 -8.13 6.21
C LEU A 5 1.44 -8.86 6.66
N HIS A 6 2.59 -8.46 6.09
CA HIS A 6 3.91 -9.03 6.41
C HIS A 6 3.94 -10.55 6.45
N ASN A 7 3.38 -11.18 5.42
CA ASN A 7 3.26 -12.64 5.30
C ASN A 7 2.48 -13.34 6.43
N GLN A 8 1.72 -12.60 7.24
CA GLN A 8 0.88 -13.21 8.25
C GLN A 8 -0.26 -14.01 7.60
N SER A 9 -0.65 -15.10 8.28
CA SER A 9 -1.74 -15.95 7.83
C SER A 9 -2.87 -15.98 8.85
N TYR A 10 -4.07 -15.68 8.39
CA TYR A 10 -5.30 -15.72 9.17
C TYR A 10 -6.17 -16.89 8.69
N GLY A 11 -5.87 -18.07 9.21
CA GLY A 11 -6.43 -19.33 8.75
C GLY A 11 -5.74 -19.89 7.49
N PRO A 12 -6.12 -21.09 7.03
CA PRO A 12 -5.54 -21.69 5.82
C PRO A 12 -5.68 -20.76 4.62
N ASP A 13 -4.57 -20.48 3.92
CA ASP A 13 -4.54 -19.61 2.73
C ASP A 13 -5.25 -18.26 2.95
N ASN A 14 -5.13 -17.68 4.14
CA ASN A 14 -5.79 -16.43 4.52
C ASN A 14 -7.33 -16.43 4.38
N ALA A 15 -7.98 -17.59 4.49
CA ALA A 15 -9.42 -17.72 4.32
C ALA A 15 -10.21 -16.79 5.24
N ARG A 16 -9.86 -16.75 6.54
CA ARG A 16 -10.57 -15.91 7.52
C ARG A 16 -10.48 -14.43 7.20
N LEU A 17 -9.31 -13.96 6.74
CA LEU A 17 -9.14 -12.56 6.37
C LEU A 17 -9.92 -12.23 5.10
N ALA A 18 -9.87 -13.11 4.09
CA ALA A 18 -10.65 -12.95 2.88
C ALA A 18 -12.16 -12.93 3.16
N GLU A 19 -12.66 -13.84 3.98
CA GLU A 19 -14.07 -13.88 4.40
C GLU A 19 -14.49 -12.61 5.12
N ALA A 20 -13.65 -12.09 6.03
CA ALA A 20 -13.92 -10.83 6.74
C ALA A 20 -13.97 -9.63 5.79
N ILE A 21 -13.10 -9.58 4.78
CA ILE A 21 -13.13 -8.53 3.76
C ILE A 21 -14.37 -8.65 2.88
N LEU A 22 -14.69 -9.86 2.41
CA LEU A 22 -15.84 -10.10 1.54
C LEU A 22 -17.18 -9.85 2.24
N ALA A 23 -17.25 -10.09 3.55
CA ALA A 23 -18.44 -9.79 4.35
C ALA A 23 -18.77 -8.28 4.44
N LEU A 24 -17.84 -7.41 4.06
CA LEU A 24 -18.06 -5.96 3.93
C LEU A 24 -18.63 -5.56 2.57
N GLU A 25 -18.82 -6.52 1.65
CA GLU A 25 -19.33 -6.30 0.29
C GLU A 25 -18.62 -5.15 -0.45
N PRO A 26 -17.27 -5.12 -0.51
CA PRO A 26 -16.56 -4.00 -1.09
C PRO A 26 -16.65 -4.00 -2.62
N ASP A 27 -16.79 -2.82 -3.24
CA ASP A 27 -16.70 -2.64 -4.69
C ASP A 27 -15.27 -2.80 -5.21
N ALA A 28 -14.28 -2.50 -4.35
CA ALA A 28 -12.86 -2.67 -4.64
C ALA A 28 -12.05 -2.86 -3.36
N VAL A 29 -10.86 -3.44 -3.48
CA VAL A 29 -9.86 -3.49 -2.42
C VAL A 29 -8.62 -2.69 -2.83
N LEU A 30 -8.25 -1.71 -2.01
CA LEU A 30 -7.01 -0.96 -2.14
C LEU A 30 -5.97 -1.60 -1.21
N ALA A 31 -4.92 -2.18 -1.79
CA ALA A 31 -3.80 -2.75 -1.04
C ALA A 31 -2.66 -1.73 -0.99
N ALA A 32 -2.38 -1.22 0.21
CA ALA A 32 -1.43 -0.13 0.42
C ALA A 32 -0.03 -0.61 0.88
N GLY A 33 0.41 -1.74 0.32
CA GLY A 33 1.78 -2.22 0.45
C GLY A 33 2.09 -3.01 1.72
N ASP A 34 3.33 -3.49 1.79
CA ASP A 34 3.89 -4.32 2.87
C ASP A 34 3.04 -5.57 3.18
N LEU A 35 2.43 -6.16 2.14
CA LEU A 35 1.83 -7.49 2.28
C LEU A 35 2.92 -8.56 2.40
N LEU A 36 4.10 -8.30 1.85
CA LEU A 36 5.30 -9.12 2.03
C LEU A 36 6.14 -8.64 3.20
N ILE A 37 6.97 -9.56 3.73
CA ILE A 37 7.96 -9.24 4.76
C ILE A 37 9.36 -9.12 4.14
N GLY A 38 9.76 -8.41 3.30
CA GLY A 38 11.07 -8.23 2.66
C GLY A 38 12.26 -8.83 3.40
N ARG A 39 12.30 -10.18 3.55
CA ARG A 39 13.40 -10.96 4.12
C ARG A 39 13.85 -12.00 3.10
N PRO A 40 15.17 -12.22 2.94
CA PRO A 40 15.68 -13.28 2.08
C PRO A 40 15.14 -14.67 2.47
N GLY A 41 14.71 -15.46 1.48
CA GLY A 41 14.20 -16.82 1.70
C GLY A 41 12.73 -16.91 2.13
N GLU A 42 12.05 -15.79 2.36
CA GLU A 42 10.62 -15.78 2.67
C GLU A 42 9.76 -15.97 1.41
N THR A 43 8.62 -16.59 1.61
CA THR A 43 7.63 -16.83 0.55
C THR A 43 6.67 -15.64 0.41
N PHE A 44 6.07 -15.48 -0.76
CA PHE A 44 4.97 -14.53 -0.97
C PHE A 44 3.59 -15.21 -0.95
N LEU A 45 3.51 -16.51 -0.70
CA LEU A 45 2.27 -17.28 -0.78
C LEU A 45 1.15 -16.77 0.12
N PRO A 46 1.38 -16.34 1.37
CA PRO A 46 0.30 -15.82 2.21
C PRO A 46 -0.39 -14.60 1.60
N ALA A 47 0.39 -13.62 1.11
CA ALA A 47 -0.14 -12.45 0.44
C ALA A 47 -0.90 -12.81 -0.85
N LEU A 48 -0.27 -13.63 -1.71
CA LEU A 48 -0.87 -14.07 -2.96
C LEU A 48 -2.17 -14.86 -2.74
N SER A 49 -2.22 -15.72 -1.71
CA SER A 49 -3.42 -16.50 -1.40
C SER A 49 -4.60 -15.61 -1.02
N LEU A 50 -4.38 -14.57 -0.22
CA LEU A 50 -5.40 -13.56 0.09
C LEU A 50 -5.94 -12.91 -1.18
N LEU A 51 -5.03 -12.37 -2.00
CA LEU A 51 -5.39 -11.61 -3.19
C LEU A 51 -6.10 -12.49 -4.24
N ARG A 52 -5.66 -13.74 -4.42
CA ARG A 52 -6.33 -14.71 -5.27
C ARG A 52 -7.76 -15.01 -4.80
N ARG A 53 -8.02 -15.10 -3.50
CA ARG A 53 -9.38 -15.31 -2.97
C ARG A 53 -10.28 -14.12 -3.29
N LEU A 54 -9.81 -12.89 -3.10
CA LEU A 54 -10.55 -11.68 -3.44
C LEU A 54 -10.85 -11.62 -4.94
N ARG A 55 -9.85 -11.92 -5.79
CA ARG A 55 -10.02 -11.93 -7.25
C ARG A 55 -10.96 -13.03 -7.73
N ARG A 56 -10.95 -14.21 -7.10
CA ARG A 56 -11.94 -15.28 -7.39
C ARG A 56 -13.37 -14.88 -7.05
N ALA A 57 -13.56 -14.04 -6.04
CA ALA A 57 -14.84 -13.40 -5.72
C ALA A 57 -15.18 -12.20 -6.63
N GLN A 58 -14.39 -11.98 -7.69
CA GLN A 58 -14.54 -10.92 -8.68
C GLN A 58 -14.37 -9.49 -8.13
N ILE A 59 -13.84 -9.33 -6.92
CA ILE A 59 -13.54 -8.01 -6.36
C ILE A 59 -12.27 -7.45 -7.04
N PRO A 60 -12.31 -6.28 -7.68
CA PRO A 60 -11.12 -5.62 -8.20
C PRO A 60 -10.16 -5.27 -7.06
N VAL A 61 -8.86 -5.54 -7.29
CA VAL A 61 -7.81 -5.24 -6.31
C VAL A 61 -6.78 -4.34 -6.97
N TYR A 62 -6.57 -3.17 -6.41
CA TYR A 62 -5.53 -2.22 -6.78
C TYR A 62 -4.42 -2.28 -5.74
N TYR A 63 -3.21 -2.52 -6.19
CA TYR A 63 -2.08 -2.79 -5.33
C TYR A 63 -0.96 -1.76 -5.56
N GLY A 64 -0.62 -0.98 -4.53
CA GLY A 64 0.59 -0.17 -4.49
C GLY A 64 1.63 -0.84 -3.59
N ASN A 65 2.89 -0.82 -4.02
CA ASN A 65 3.99 -1.39 -3.25
C ASN A 65 4.25 -0.60 -1.95
N GLY A 66 4.61 -1.34 -0.88
CA GLY A 66 5.23 -0.77 0.30
C GLY A 66 6.76 -0.76 0.21
N ASN A 67 7.42 -0.37 1.29
CA ASN A 67 8.88 -0.34 1.30
C ASN A 67 9.53 -1.73 1.26
N HIS A 68 8.84 -2.76 1.70
CA HIS A 68 9.35 -4.13 1.63
C HIS A 68 9.37 -4.62 0.19
N GLU A 69 8.29 -4.50 -0.55
CA GLU A 69 8.20 -4.87 -1.97
C GLU A 69 9.15 -4.02 -2.81
N TYR A 70 9.17 -2.71 -2.61
CA TYR A 70 10.04 -1.78 -3.33
C TYR A 70 11.51 -2.14 -3.16
N ARG A 71 11.95 -2.40 -1.93
CA ARG A 71 13.32 -2.84 -1.64
C ARG A 71 13.65 -4.17 -2.29
N MET A 72 12.74 -5.15 -2.25
CA MET A 72 12.94 -6.45 -2.91
C MET A 72 13.11 -6.30 -4.42
N ARG A 73 12.39 -5.36 -5.04
CA ARG A 73 12.54 -5.02 -6.45
C ARG A 73 13.90 -4.41 -6.78
N LEU A 74 14.36 -3.49 -5.94
CA LEU A 74 15.63 -2.77 -6.16
C LEU A 74 16.87 -3.63 -5.91
N HIS A 75 16.78 -4.66 -5.07
CA HIS A 75 17.90 -5.46 -4.59
C HIS A 75 17.76 -6.96 -4.92
N PRO A 76 17.63 -7.33 -6.21
CA PRO A 76 17.51 -8.73 -6.60
C PRO A 76 18.76 -9.56 -6.24
N GLU A 77 19.91 -8.92 -6.05
CA GLU A 77 21.15 -9.57 -5.56
C GLU A 77 20.99 -10.09 -4.13
N ILE A 78 20.07 -9.52 -3.32
CA ILE A 78 19.78 -9.92 -1.95
C ILE A 78 18.57 -10.87 -1.89
N TYR A 79 17.51 -10.55 -2.64
CA TYR A 79 16.22 -11.20 -2.53
C TYR A 79 15.94 -12.20 -3.67
N GLY A 80 16.86 -12.33 -4.63
CA GLY A 80 16.64 -13.17 -5.82
C GLY A 80 15.51 -12.63 -6.70
N LYS A 81 14.74 -13.54 -7.27
CA LYS A 81 13.62 -13.21 -8.18
C LYS A 81 12.26 -13.09 -7.48
N VAL A 82 12.22 -13.15 -6.15
CA VAL A 82 10.97 -13.24 -5.39
C VAL A 82 9.98 -12.13 -5.73
N TYR A 83 10.46 -10.87 -5.87
CA TYR A 83 9.58 -9.78 -6.27
C TYR A 83 9.05 -9.94 -7.70
N ALA A 84 9.90 -10.30 -8.65
CA ALA A 84 9.49 -10.47 -10.04
C ALA A 84 8.45 -11.60 -10.19
N GLU A 85 8.66 -12.73 -9.51
CA GLU A 85 7.73 -13.85 -9.47
C GLU A 85 6.41 -13.48 -8.79
N TYR A 86 6.47 -12.68 -7.73
CA TYR A 86 5.28 -12.16 -7.05
C TYR A 86 4.49 -11.21 -7.95
N ALA A 87 5.14 -10.24 -8.57
CA ALA A 87 4.51 -9.29 -9.47
C ALA A 87 3.86 -9.97 -10.69
N GLU A 88 4.51 -11.00 -11.26
CA GLU A 88 3.93 -11.83 -12.31
C GLU A 88 2.68 -12.56 -11.80
N ALA A 89 2.76 -13.21 -10.64
CA ALA A 89 1.64 -13.95 -10.05
C ALA A 89 0.45 -13.04 -9.66
N LEU A 90 0.71 -11.77 -9.32
CA LEU A 90 -0.34 -10.75 -9.10
C LEU A 90 -1.07 -10.44 -10.41
N ARG A 91 -0.33 -10.15 -11.48
CA ARG A 91 -0.91 -9.85 -12.80
C ARG A 91 -1.69 -11.05 -13.35
N ASP A 92 -1.16 -12.26 -13.21
CA ASP A 92 -1.82 -13.50 -13.63
C ASP A 92 -3.14 -13.75 -12.94
N CYS A 93 -3.30 -13.36 -11.68
CA CYS A 93 -4.57 -13.47 -10.98
C CYS A 93 -5.47 -12.23 -11.13
N GLY A 94 -5.08 -11.26 -11.95
CA GLY A 94 -5.87 -10.08 -12.28
C GLY A 94 -5.83 -8.97 -11.22
N VAL A 95 -4.81 -8.94 -10.37
CA VAL A 95 -4.53 -7.79 -9.49
C VAL A 95 -3.93 -6.66 -10.33
N ILE A 96 -4.41 -5.45 -10.14
CA ILE A 96 -3.93 -4.25 -10.80
C ILE A 96 -2.77 -3.70 -9.96
N LEU A 97 -1.54 -4.05 -10.36
CA LEU A 97 -0.32 -3.59 -9.69
C LEU A 97 0.06 -2.22 -10.23
N LEU A 98 0.19 -1.24 -9.33
CA LEU A 98 0.47 0.16 -9.66
C LEU A 98 1.89 0.54 -9.18
N GLU A 99 2.85 0.43 -10.07
CA GLU A 99 4.27 0.76 -9.84
C GLU A 99 4.59 2.16 -10.37
N ASN A 100 4.17 3.20 -9.66
CA ASN A 100 4.12 4.58 -10.15
C ASN A 100 3.21 4.74 -11.39
N GLU A 101 2.10 4.06 -11.35
CA GLU A 101 1.11 3.99 -12.43
C GLU A 101 -0.26 4.37 -11.90
N LYS A 102 -1.20 4.55 -12.82
CA LYS A 102 -2.61 4.77 -12.49
C LYS A 102 -3.53 3.82 -13.23
N ALA A 103 -4.71 3.62 -12.68
CA ALA A 103 -5.80 2.89 -13.31
C ALA A 103 -7.14 3.56 -12.97
N THR A 104 -8.11 3.40 -13.87
CA THR A 104 -9.48 3.88 -13.66
C THR A 104 -10.27 2.83 -12.88
N PHE A 105 -11.09 3.28 -11.95
CA PHE A 105 -12.12 2.51 -11.27
C PHE A 105 -13.48 3.08 -11.61
N GLU A 106 -14.43 2.22 -11.97
CA GLU A 106 -15.81 2.59 -12.24
C GLU A 106 -16.76 1.65 -11.50
N ALA A 107 -17.65 2.21 -10.70
CA ALA A 107 -18.72 1.47 -10.04
C ALA A 107 -19.96 2.36 -9.88
N GLU A 108 -21.12 1.86 -10.27
CA GLU A 108 -22.44 2.50 -10.09
C GLU A 108 -22.51 4.00 -10.51
N GLY A 109 -21.77 4.36 -11.57
CA GLY A 109 -21.72 5.74 -12.07
C GLY A 109 -20.73 6.66 -11.35
N LEU A 110 -19.94 6.15 -10.42
CA LEU A 110 -18.80 6.82 -9.82
C LEU A 110 -17.54 6.40 -10.54
N GLY A 111 -16.81 7.37 -11.10
CA GLY A 111 -15.48 7.17 -11.70
C GLY A 111 -14.40 7.72 -10.77
N ALA A 112 -13.34 6.96 -10.56
CA ALA A 112 -12.16 7.40 -9.83
C ALA A 112 -10.89 7.03 -10.60
N GLU A 113 -9.87 7.86 -10.49
CA GLU A 113 -8.50 7.51 -10.87
C GLU A 113 -7.75 7.02 -9.62
N ILE A 114 -7.15 5.84 -9.71
CA ILE A 114 -6.38 5.26 -8.61
C ILE A 114 -4.92 5.29 -9.00
N TYR A 115 -4.11 5.98 -8.22
CA TYR A 115 -2.66 6.13 -8.42
C TYR A 115 -1.91 5.30 -7.39
N GLY A 116 -0.85 4.60 -7.80
CA GLY A 116 0.11 3.98 -6.90
C GLY A 116 1.41 4.78 -6.89
N PHE A 117 1.84 5.28 -5.74
CA PHE A 117 3.06 6.04 -5.58
C PHE A 117 4.10 5.30 -4.74
N GLU A 118 5.24 5.05 -5.33
CA GLU A 118 6.38 4.42 -4.66
C GLU A 118 7.39 5.47 -4.21
N LEU A 119 7.50 5.66 -2.90
CA LEU A 119 8.54 6.50 -2.32
C LEU A 119 9.92 5.84 -2.45
N PRO A 120 10.95 6.58 -2.85
CA PRO A 120 12.34 6.11 -2.81
C PRO A 120 12.76 5.61 -1.42
N GLU A 121 13.68 4.64 -1.38
CA GLU A 121 14.10 3.98 -0.14
C GLU A 121 14.67 4.96 0.90
N SER A 122 15.27 6.07 0.48
CA SER A 122 15.80 7.12 1.35
C SER A 122 14.75 7.68 2.30
N TYR A 123 13.49 7.79 1.86
CA TYR A 123 12.37 8.31 2.64
C TYR A 123 11.91 7.38 3.78
N TYR A 124 12.38 6.12 3.79
CA TYR A 124 12.07 5.13 4.82
C TYR A 124 13.18 4.94 5.86
N ARG A 125 14.32 5.61 5.69
CA ARG A 125 15.45 5.49 6.63
C ARG A 125 15.09 6.03 8.01
N LYS A 126 15.66 5.43 9.05
CA LYS A 126 15.54 5.96 10.41
C LYS A 126 16.17 7.36 10.46
N PHE A 127 15.48 8.27 11.14
CA PHE A 127 15.85 9.67 11.23
C PHE A 127 15.94 10.41 9.89
N ALA A 128 15.32 9.86 8.85
CA ALA A 128 15.23 10.53 7.55
C ALA A 128 14.64 11.94 7.72
N ARG A 129 15.28 12.93 7.09
CA ARG A 129 14.83 14.32 7.06
C ARG A 129 14.46 14.77 5.65
N GLU A 130 14.40 13.83 4.73
CA GLU A 130 13.99 14.09 3.35
C GLU A 130 12.61 14.72 3.36
N GLU A 131 12.49 15.86 2.70
CA GLU A 131 11.23 16.55 2.48
C GLU A 131 10.75 16.18 1.09
N LEU A 132 9.64 15.45 1.03
CA LEU A 132 8.96 15.17 -0.22
C LEU A 132 8.37 16.47 -0.76
N LYS A 133 8.54 16.72 -2.06
CA LYS A 133 7.97 17.86 -2.75
C LYS A 133 6.86 17.40 -3.69
N GLU A 134 5.91 18.29 -3.92
CA GLU A 134 4.78 18.05 -4.82
C GLU A 134 5.24 17.77 -6.25
N GLU A 135 6.27 18.49 -6.70
CA GLU A 135 6.86 18.32 -8.03
C GLU A 135 7.42 16.90 -8.25
N GLU A 136 7.84 16.21 -7.18
CA GLU A 136 8.31 14.83 -7.29
C GLU A 136 7.15 13.86 -7.62
N LEU A 137 5.95 14.09 -7.04
CA LEU A 137 4.76 13.33 -7.41
C LEU A 137 4.33 13.67 -8.84
N GLU A 138 4.32 14.96 -9.21
CA GLU A 138 3.98 15.38 -10.56
C GLU A 138 4.91 14.79 -11.62
N GLN A 139 6.21 14.69 -11.34
CA GLN A 139 7.18 14.08 -12.26
C GLN A 139 6.92 12.59 -12.49
N VAL A 140 6.43 11.89 -11.47
CA VAL A 140 6.25 10.45 -11.50
C VAL A 140 4.84 10.07 -11.95
N LEU A 141 3.80 10.71 -11.42
CA LEU A 141 2.40 10.37 -11.64
C LEU A 141 1.68 11.30 -12.61
N GLY A 142 2.29 12.44 -12.94
CA GLY A 142 1.61 13.55 -13.59
C GLY A 142 0.71 14.32 -12.63
N LYS A 143 -0.08 15.25 -13.18
CA LYS A 143 -1.11 15.93 -12.41
C LYS A 143 -2.35 15.06 -12.29
N PRO A 144 -3.07 15.11 -11.15
CA PRO A 144 -4.34 14.44 -11.02
C PRO A 144 -5.38 15.05 -11.96
N ASP A 145 -6.39 14.28 -12.29
CA ASP A 145 -7.50 14.75 -13.12
C ASP A 145 -8.48 15.50 -12.23
N GLU A 146 -8.60 16.83 -12.40
CA GLU A 146 -9.44 17.70 -11.59
C GLU A 146 -10.95 17.40 -11.75
N GLU A 147 -11.35 16.69 -12.81
CA GLU A 147 -12.74 16.30 -13.06
C GLU A 147 -13.12 14.95 -12.45
N LYS A 148 -12.15 14.23 -11.86
CA LYS A 148 -12.33 12.90 -11.28
C LYS A 148 -12.00 12.85 -9.81
N TYR A 149 -12.53 11.84 -9.13
CA TYR A 149 -12.12 11.52 -7.77
C TYR A 149 -10.76 10.82 -7.80
N ASN A 150 -9.74 11.41 -7.18
CA ASN A 150 -8.36 10.95 -7.22
C ASN A 150 -8.00 10.20 -5.93
N ILE A 151 -7.76 8.91 -6.04
CA ILE A 151 -7.36 8.04 -4.94
C ILE A 151 -5.86 7.77 -5.05
N LEU A 152 -5.10 8.06 -4.02
CA LEU A 152 -3.68 7.78 -3.96
C LEU A 152 -3.38 6.62 -3.01
N ILE A 153 -2.75 5.59 -3.52
CA ILE A 153 -2.13 4.52 -2.72
C ILE A 153 -0.67 4.92 -2.51
N ALA A 154 -0.34 5.39 -1.30
CA ALA A 154 1.02 5.78 -0.93
C ALA A 154 1.33 5.22 0.45
N HIS A 155 2.23 4.24 0.52
CA HIS A 155 2.42 3.43 1.71
C HIS A 155 2.78 4.23 2.97
N ASN A 156 3.55 5.33 2.86
CA ASN A 156 4.02 6.10 4.01
C ASN A 156 3.15 7.34 4.28
N PRO A 157 2.35 7.39 5.36
CA PRO A 157 1.44 8.50 5.65
C PRO A 157 2.14 9.77 6.17
N VAL A 158 3.43 9.72 6.47
CA VAL A 158 4.18 10.88 6.98
C VAL A 158 4.13 12.06 6.01
N TYR A 159 3.99 11.79 4.72
CA TYR A 159 3.97 12.79 3.66
C TYR A 159 2.56 13.17 3.21
N PHE A 160 1.53 12.80 3.95
CA PHE A 160 0.13 13.11 3.64
C PHE A 160 -0.13 14.57 3.25
N PRO A 161 0.48 15.61 3.92
CA PRO A 161 0.27 16.99 3.48
C PRO A 161 0.72 17.29 2.04
N VAL A 162 1.70 16.55 1.53
CA VAL A 162 2.17 16.67 0.15
C VAL A 162 1.19 15.97 -0.79
N TYR A 163 0.72 14.79 -0.42
CA TYR A 163 -0.27 14.06 -1.21
C TYR A 163 -1.57 14.85 -1.39
N ALA A 164 -2.04 15.50 -0.32
CA ALA A 164 -3.22 16.36 -0.38
C ALA A 164 -3.01 17.61 -1.26
N ARG A 165 -1.83 18.24 -1.22
CA ARG A 165 -1.53 19.38 -2.09
C ARG A 165 -1.37 18.99 -3.56
N TRP A 166 -0.85 17.79 -3.83
CA TRP A 166 -0.78 17.24 -5.18
C TRP A 166 -2.17 17.05 -5.78
N GLY A 167 -3.21 16.88 -4.96
CA GLY A 167 -4.61 16.77 -5.39
C GLY A 167 -5.25 15.41 -5.19
N ALA A 168 -4.74 14.59 -4.26
CA ALA A 168 -5.43 13.38 -3.84
C ALA A 168 -6.65 13.72 -2.98
N ASP A 169 -7.84 13.28 -3.39
CA ASP A 169 -9.08 13.39 -2.62
C ASP A 169 -9.12 12.37 -1.49
N LEU A 170 -8.54 11.20 -1.73
CA LEU A 170 -8.35 10.14 -0.74
C LEU A 170 -6.94 9.57 -0.84
N THR A 171 -6.25 9.48 0.29
CA THR A 171 -4.99 8.74 0.39
C THR A 171 -5.15 7.53 1.30
N VAL A 172 -4.71 6.35 0.85
CA VAL A 172 -4.63 5.13 1.65
C VAL A 172 -3.18 4.76 1.90
N SER A 173 -2.85 4.47 3.17
CA SER A 173 -1.48 4.24 3.61
C SER A 173 -1.40 3.13 4.66
N GLY A 174 -0.20 2.58 4.84
CA GLY A 174 0.16 1.62 5.89
C GLY A 174 1.37 2.10 6.70
N HIS A 175 2.41 1.24 6.80
CA HIS A 175 3.76 1.53 7.29
C HIS A 175 3.90 1.79 8.81
N LEU A 176 3.01 2.55 9.43
CA LEU A 176 3.20 2.98 10.82
C LEU A 176 2.69 1.97 11.84
N HIS A 177 1.88 0.99 11.43
CA HIS A 177 1.31 -0.07 12.28
C HIS A 177 0.59 0.45 13.54
N GLY A 178 0.09 1.68 13.49
CA GLY A 178 -0.44 2.37 14.68
C GLY A 178 0.63 2.83 15.67
N GLY A 179 1.92 2.79 15.27
CA GLY A 179 3.10 3.02 16.09
C GLY A 179 3.70 1.72 16.66
N ILE A 180 5.05 1.66 16.78
CA ILE A 180 5.75 0.53 17.43
C ILE A 180 5.31 0.38 18.90
N ILE A 181 5.09 1.51 19.55
CA ILE A 181 4.51 1.60 20.90
C ILE A 181 3.24 2.43 20.77
N ARG A 182 2.11 1.87 21.22
CA ARG A 182 0.82 2.54 21.24
C ARG A 182 0.25 2.55 22.65
N ILE A 183 -0.23 3.72 23.10
CA ILE A 183 -0.87 3.86 24.40
C ILE A 183 -2.37 4.13 24.16
N PRO A 184 -3.27 3.33 24.76
CA PRO A 184 -4.70 3.58 24.67
C PRO A 184 -5.07 5.00 25.08
N GLY A 185 -5.85 5.70 24.25
CA GLY A 185 -6.28 7.09 24.50
C GLY A 185 -5.25 8.17 24.12
N ILE A 186 -3.98 7.80 23.82
CA ILE A 186 -2.95 8.74 23.38
C ILE A 186 -2.58 8.53 21.91
N GLY A 187 -2.53 7.27 21.45
CA GLY A 187 -2.11 6.91 20.10
C GLY A 187 -0.71 6.33 20.04
N GLY A 188 -0.11 6.34 18.85
CA GLY A 188 1.26 5.88 18.59
C GLY A 188 2.30 6.81 19.22
N ILE A 189 3.27 6.22 19.92
CA ILE A 189 4.34 6.99 20.58
C ILE A 189 5.55 7.11 19.67
N ILE A 190 5.89 6.05 18.94
CA ILE A 190 7.08 6.00 18.09
C ILE A 190 6.79 5.22 16.80
N THR A 191 7.25 5.74 15.68
CA THR A 191 7.15 5.09 14.36
C THR A 191 8.34 4.16 14.09
N PRO A 192 8.27 3.27 13.05
CA PRO A 192 9.41 2.52 12.55
C PRO A 192 10.62 3.39 12.19
N GLN A 193 10.39 4.64 11.77
CA GLN A 193 11.42 5.63 11.45
C GLN A 193 11.95 6.39 12.66
N ALA A 194 11.59 5.97 13.89
CA ALA A 194 11.96 6.62 15.17
C ALA A 194 11.45 8.07 15.31
N ARG A 195 10.33 8.42 14.68
CA ARG A 195 9.62 9.69 14.93
C ARG A 195 8.70 9.53 16.13
N LEU A 196 8.72 10.51 17.03
CA LEU A 196 7.85 10.53 18.21
C LEU A 196 6.50 11.17 17.88
N PHE A 197 5.43 10.65 18.48
CA PHE A 197 4.06 11.16 18.40
C PHE A 197 3.61 11.44 16.95
N PRO A 198 3.55 10.41 16.09
CA PRO A 198 3.14 10.59 14.70
C PRO A 198 1.70 11.12 14.63
N LYS A 199 1.46 12.08 13.76
CA LYS A 199 0.14 12.66 13.56
C LYS A 199 -0.82 11.68 12.88
N TYR A 200 -0.32 10.86 11.95
CA TYR A 200 -1.12 9.96 11.11
C TYR A 200 -0.83 8.50 11.46
N ASP A 201 -1.00 8.13 12.72
CA ASP A 201 -0.61 6.80 13.22
C ASP A 201 -1.62 5.69 12.87
N ALA A 202 -2.90 5.96 12.98
CA ALA A 202 -3.99 5.06 12.58
C ALA A 202 -5.34 5.79 12.60
N GLY A 203 -6.23 5.48 11.68
CA GLY A 203 -7.58 6.03 11.60
C GLY A 203 -7.84 6.85 10.34
N HIS A 204 -8.78 7.75 10.43
CA HIS A 204 -9.15 8.70 9.38
C HIS A 204 -8.70 10.10 9.81
N PHE A 205 -8.14 10.87 8.88
CA PHE A 205 -7.61 12.21 9.11
C PHE A 205 -8.06 13.17 8.03
#